data_7d37475d44c330eebff25bb6c8d92a0c
#
_entry.id   7d37475d44c330eebff25bb6c8d92a0c
#
_cell.length_a   1.000
_cell.length_b   1.000
_cell.length_c   1.000
_cell.angle_alpha   90.00
_cell.angle_beta   90.00
_cell.angle_gamma   90.00
#
_symmetry.space_group_name_H-M   'P 1'
#
loop_
_entity.id
_entity.type
_entity.pdbx_description
1 polymer ?
#
loop_
_entity_poly.entity_id
_entity_poly.type
_entity_poly.pdbx_seq_one_letter_code
_entity_poly.pdbx_strand_id
1 'polypeptide(L)'
;MDHKIGSGARCAMIGYGSWATALAKVLTENEPSIGWYVRNPEVLESLRNKGRNPRYLSNVRFDRTRINPSDDLDRVVSEADIVILASPSAYLKKTLETLTVPLKDKFVISAIKGIVPDDYTTVVEYIHDHYGLSFKQLGIITGPSHAEEVSLERLSYLTVVCTDPENSHTIGHKFATEYIKLSYSTDLYGIEYATILKNIYAVAVGMAVGLGYGDNFLAVLISNSAMEMARFLRESYPDQRETRASAYLGDLLVTCYSVYSRNRKLGLLIGHGCTVRDALDELSLIHISEP
;
A
#
# COMPACT_ATOMS: atom_id res chain seq x y z
N MET A 1 3.14 -11.59 24.98
CA MET A 1 3.38 -12.87 24.28
C MET A 1 3.95 -12.55 22.91
N ASP A 2 4.93 -13.31 22.45
CA ASP A 2 5.45 -13.14 21.10
C ASP A 2 4.43 -13.72 20.12
N HIS A 3 3.91 -12.87 19.25
CA HIS A 3 2.92 -13.28 18.24
C HIS A 3 3.68 -13.77 16.99
N LYS A 4 3.96 -15.07 16.94
CA LYS A 4 4.66 -15.71 15.82
C LYS A 4 3.68 -16.15 14.75
N ILE A 5 3.99 -15.84 13.51
CA ILE A 5 3.20 -16.25 12.35
C ILE A 5 3.70 -17.60 11.85
N GLY A 6 2.79 -18.58 11.79
CA GLY A 6 3.10 -19.88 11.17
C GLY A 6 3.21 -19.78 9.65
N SER A 7 4.00 -20.64 9.02
CA SER A 7 4.16 -20.68 7.56
C SER A 7 2.84 -20.96 6.83
N GLY A 8 1.93 -21.75 7.44
CA GLY A 8 0.59 -22.04 6.92
C GLY A 8 -0.48 -20.99 7.24
N ALA A 9 -0.12 -19.83 7.80
CA ALA A 9 -1.06 -18.76 8.14
C ALA A 9 -1.83 -18.27 6.90
N ARG A 10 -3.16 -18.25 7.02
CA ARG A 10 -4.09 -17.88 5.93
C ARG A 10 -4.17 -16.37 5.80
N CYS A 11 -4.09 -15.88 4.56
CA CYS A 11 -4.13 -14.46 4.24
C CYS A 11 -5.53 -13.99 3.83
N ALA A 12 -5.91 -12.80 4.28
CA ALA A 12 -7.06 -12.07 3.76
C ALA A 12 -6.64 -10.67 3.27
N MET A 13 -7.18 -10.28 2.12
CA MET A 13 -7.01 -8.95 1.52
C MET A 13 -8.25 -8.09 1.78
N ILE A 14 -8.08 -6.91 2.36
CA ILE A 14 -9.15 -5.94 2.58
C ILE A 14 -8.96 -4.75 1.63
N GLY A 15 -9.83 -4.70 0.62
CA GLY A 15 -9.75 -3.70 -0.46
C GLY A 15 -9.67 -4.33 -1.84
N TYR A 16 -10.03 -3.57 -2.88
CA TYR A 16 -10.13 -4.06 -4.26
C TYR A 16 -9.62 -3.04 -5.30
N GLY A 17 -8.86 -2.04 -4.88
CA GLY A 17 -8.18 -1.10 -5.78
C GLY A 17 -7.03 -1.73 -6.56
N SER A 18 -6.32 -0.95 -7.37
CA SER A 18 -5.19 -1.44 -8.16
C SER A 18 -4.12 -2.10 -7.30
N TRP A 19 -3.73 -1.46 -6.19
CA TRP A 19 -2.71 -2.02 -5.30
C TRP A 19 -3.17 -3.32 -4.61
N ALA A 20 -4.42 -3.39 -4.13
CA ALA A 20 -4.98 -4.62 -3.59
C ALA A 20 -5.02 -5.75 -4.63
N THR A 21 -5.38 -5.43 -5.88
CA THR A 21 -5.40 -6.39 -7.00
C THR A 21 -3.99 -6.89 -7.33
N ALA A 22 -2.99 -6.01 -7.36
CA ALA A 22 -1.61 -6.38 -7.60
C ALA A 22 -1.05 -7.27 -6.47
N LEU A 23 -1.27 -6.91 -5.20
CA LEU A 23 -0.85 -7.74 -4.06
C LEU A 23 -1.57 -9.09 -4.01
N ALA A 24 -2.86 -9.13 -4.34
CA ALA A 24 -3.62 -10.38 -4.44
C ALA A 24 -3.04 -11.30 -5.54
N LYS A 25 -2.63 -10.73 -6.70
CA LYS A 25 -1.94 -11.49 -7.75
C LYS A 25 -0.67 -12.14 -7.20
N VAL A 26 0.19 -11.36 -6.56
CA VAL A 26 1.45 -11.86 -5.98
C VAL A 26 1.19 -12.95 -4.94
N LEU A 27 0.24 -12.73 -4.03
CA LEU A 27 -0.11 -13.71 -2.99
C LEU A 27 -0.61 -15.04 -3.58
N THR A 28 -1.45 -14.98 -4.60
CA THR A 28 -2.01 -16.20 -5.22
C THR A 28 -0.99 -17.02 -6.00
N GLU A 29 0.23 -16.54 -6.22
CA GLU A 29 1.34 -17.35 -6.74
C GLU A 29 1.92 -18.28 -5.68
N ASN A 30 1.91 -17.89 -4.40
CA ASN A 30 2.51 -18.63 -3.30
C ASN A 30 1.48 -19.30 -2.37
N GLU A 31 0.30 -18.71 -2.23
CA GLU A 31 -0.73 -19.20 -1.32
C GLU A 31 -1.75 -20.09 -2.06
N PRO A 32 -2.22 -21.17 -1.45
CA PRO A 32 -3.23 -22.04 -2.06
C PRO A 32 -4.55 -21.31 -2.30
N SER A 33 -4.92 -20.39 -1.39
CA SER A 33 -6.05 -19.48 -1.56
C SER A 33 -5.95 -18.31 -0.60
N ILE A 34 -6.61 -17.18 -0.95
CA ILE A 34 -6.73 -15.99 -0.11
C ILE A 34 -8.20 -15.61 0.10
N GLY A 35 -8.56 -15.16 1.30
CA GLY A 35 -9.80 -14.44 1.53
C GLY A 35 -9.70 -13.05 0.90
N TRP A 36 -10.78 -12.53 0.31
CA TRP A 36 -10.74 -11.22 -0.32
C TRP A 36 -12.02 -10.43 -0.08
N TYR A 37 -11.95 -9.39 0.75
CA TYR A 37 -13.08 -8.50 1.00
C TYR A 37 -13.25 -7.48 -0.13
N VAL A 38 -14.40 -7.53 -0.79
CA VAL A 38 -14.75 -6.72 -1.95
C VAL A 38 -16.15 -6.13 -1.78
N ARG A 39 -16.22 -4.86 -1.38
CA ARG A 39 -17.51 -4.18 -1.14
C ARG A 39 -18.30 -3.88 -2.41
N ASN A 40 -17.63 -3.68 -3.55
CA ASN A 40 -18.29 -3.33 -4.80
C ASN A 40 -18.94 -4.57 -5.45
N PRO A 41 -20.27 -4.59 -5.68
CA PRO A 41 -20.96 -5.79 -6.20
C PRO A 41 -20.50 -6.20 -7.60
N GLU A 42 -20.21 -5.25 -8.48
CA GLU A 42 -19.74 -5.52 -9.85
C GLU A 42 -18.36 -6.20 -9.83
N VAL A 43 -17.45 -5.68 -9.01
CA VAL A 43 -16.10 -6.27 -8.86
C VAL A 43 -16.20 -7.65 -8.21
N LEU A 44 -17.04 -7.81 -7.19
CA LEU A 44 -17.27 -9.07 -6.50
C LEU A 44 -17.77 -10.15 -7.45
N GLU A 45 -18.82 -9.84 -8.22
CA GLU A 45 -19.39 -10.75 -9.20
C GLU A 45 -18.39 -11.12 -10.29
N SER A 46 -17.64 -10.14 -10.80
CA SER A 46 -16.62 -10.38 -11.82
C SER A 46 -15.47 -11.27 -11.30
N LEU A 47 -15.01 -11.06 -10.09
CA LEU A 47 -13.99 -11.92 -9.46
C LEU A 47 -14.50 -13.36 -9.30
N ARG A 48 -15.74 -13.54 -8.82
CA ARG A 48 -16.36 -14.86 -8.65
C ARG A 48 -16.57 -15.60 -9.99
N ASN A 49 -17.06 -14.90 -10.99
CA ASN A 49 -17.50 -15.53 -12.25
C ASN A 49 -16.40 -15.55 -13.33
N LYS A 50 -15.56 -14.50 -13.38
CA LYS A 50 -14.57 -14.30 -14.45
C LYS A 50 -13.11 -14.33 -13.97
N GLY A 51 -12.87 -14.34 -12.64
CA GLY A 51 -11.54 -14.31 -12.06
C GLY A 51 -10.76 -13.05 -12.40
N ARG A 52 -11.44 -11.89 -12.52
CA ARG A 52 -10.75 -10.61 -12.80
C ARG A 52 -11.46 -9.42 -12.16
N ASN A 53 -10.68 -8.40 -11.83
CA ASN A 53 -11.20 -7.11 -11.41
C ASN A 53 -11.48 -6.25 -12.66
N PRO A 54 -12.73 -5.86 -12.95
CA PRO A 54 -13.06 -5.13 -14.17
C PRO A 54 -12.67 -3.65 -14.11
N ARG A 55 -12.45 -3.10 -12.89
CA ARG A 55 -12.16 -1.68 -12.67
C ARG A 55 -10.69 -1.37 -12.48
N TYR A 56 -9.90 -2.36 -12.05
CA TYR A 56 -8.50 -2.17 -11.71
C TYR A 56 -7.66 -3.33 -12.20
N LEU A 57 -6.64 -3.04 -13.01
CA LEU A 57 -5.74 -4.05 -13.57
C LEU A 57 -6.52 -5.18 -14.27
N SER A 58 -7.41 -4.82 -15.18
CA SER A 58 -8.35 -5.75 -15.84
C SER A 58 -7.65 -6.84 -16.67
N ASN A 59 -6.35 -6.67 -16.97
CA ASN A 59 -5.47 -7.65 -17.59
C ASN A 59 -5.11 -8.82 -16.66
N VAL A 60 -5.17 -8.63 -15.33
CA VAL A 60 -4.87 -9.68 -14.35
C VAL A 60 -6.00 -10.71 -14.32
N ARG A 61 -5.62 -11.97 -14.45
CA ARG A 61 -6.53 -13.11 -14.32
C ARG A 61 -6.14 -13.96 -13.14
N PHE A 62 -7.11 -14.21 -12.28
CA PHE A 62 -6.95 -15.08 -11.11
C PHE A 62 -7.50 -16.49 -11.41
N ASP A 63 -6.79 -17.49 -10.93
CA ASP A 63 -7.40 -18.80 -10.73
C ASP A 63 -8.49 -18.66 -9.64
N ARG A 64 -9.73 -18.91 -10.00
CA ARG A 64 -10.89 -18.78 -9.12
C ARG A 64 -10.85 -19.72 -7.92
N THR A 65 -10.07 -20.78 -7.99
CA THR A 65 -9.88 -21.69 -6.85
C THR A 65 -8.93 -21.12 -5.80
N ARG A 66 -8.13 -20.10 -6.17
CA ARG A 66 -7.15 -19.45 -5.30
C ARG A 66 -7.64 -18.13 -4.69
N ILE A 67 -8.85 -17.69 -5.02
CA ILE A 67 -9.46 -16.49 -4.44
C ILE A 67 -10.84 -16.81 -3.86
N ASN A 68 -11.12 -16.28 -2.66
CA ASN A 68 -12.42 -16.37 -2.01
C ASN A 68 -13.01 -14.97 -1.81
N PRO A 69 -13.51 -14.30 -2.89
CA PRO A 69 -14.04 -12.96 -2.78
C PRO A 69 -15.40 -12.94 -2.08
N SER A 70 -15.57 -12.04 -1.12
CA SER A 70 -16.77 -11.86 -0.30
C SER A 70 -17.00 -10.38 0.05
N ASP A 71 -18.26 -10.00 0.20
CA ASP A 71 -18.71 -8.73 0.76
C ASP A 71 -19.02 -8.82 2.27
N ASP A 72 -18.82 -9.99 2.85
CA ASP A 72 -18.90 -10.23 4.30
C ASP A 72 -17.50 -10.06 4.92
N LEU A 73 -17.28 -8.90 5.58
CA LEU A 73 -16.00 -8.57 6.20
C LEU A 73 -15.70 -9.48 7.39
N ASP A 74 -16.69 -9.78 8.23
CA ASP A 74 -16.53 -10.62 9.41
C ASP A 74 -16.11 -12.04 9.03
N ARG A 75 -16.72 -12.60 8.00
CA ARG A 75 -16.33 -13.90 7.46
C ARG A 75 -14.88 -13.88 6.97
N VAL A 76 -14.53 -12.91 6.13
CA VAL A 76 -13.17 -12.82 5.55
C VAL A 76 -12.11 -12.69 6.64
N VAL A 77 -12.37 -11.87 7.67
CA VAL A 77 -11.43 -11.66 8.79
C VAL A 77 -11.39 -12.88 9.72
N SER A 78 -12.54 -13.49 10.04
CA SER A 78 -12.57 -14.65 10.95
C SER A 78 -11.80 -15.84 10.39
N GLU A 79 -11.88 -16.08 9.08
CA GLU A 79 -11.20 -17.20 8.40
C GLU A 79 -9.68 -16.98 8.20
N ALA A 80 -9.17 -15.77 8.45
CA ALA A 80 -7.76 -15.41 8.23
C ALA A 80 -6.93 -15.39 9.52
N ASP A 81 -5.64 -15.60 9.39
CA ASP A 81 -4.63 -15.42 10.42
C ASP A 81 -3.87 -14.09 10.19
N ILE A 82 -3.69 -13.72 8.92
CA ILE A 82 -3.06 -12.47 8.47
C ILE A 82 -4.10 -11.64 7.71
N VAL A 83 -4.31 -10.40 8.15
CA VAL A 83 -5.22 -9.43 7.51
C VAL A 83 -4.41 -8.32 6.85
N ILE A 84 -4.51 -8.18 5.52
CA ILE A 84 -3.78 -7.19 4.73
C ILE A 84 -4.72 -6.06 4.36
N LEU A 85 -4.45 -4.87 4.88
CA LEU A 85 -5.22 -3.65 4.62
C LEU A 85 -4.65 -2.94 3.37
N ALA A 86 -5.45 -2.90 2.30
CA ALA A 86 -5.06 -2.32 1.02
C ALA A 86 -6.18 -1.44 0.40
N SER A 87 -7.02 -0.87 1.24
CA SER A 87 -7.99 0.15 0.86
C SER A 87 -7.36 1.55 0.96
N PRO A 88 -7.90 2.59 0.30
CA PRO A 88 -7.46 3.96 0.59
C PRO A 88 -7.70 4.32 2.06
N SER A 89 -6.76 5.04 2.69
CA SER A 89 -6.81 5.41 4.12
C SER A 89 -8.10 6.12 4.50
N ALA A 90 -8.65 6.96 3.61
CA ALA A 90 -9.92 7.66 3.81
C ALA A 90 -11.14 6.73 4.02
N TYR A 91 -11.06 5.48 3.61
CA TYR A 91 -12.15 4.51 3.79
C TYR A 91 -11.86 3.47 4.88
N LEU A 92 -10.65 3.45 5.42
CA LEU A 92 -10.22 2.44 6.38
C LEU A 92 -11.11 2.43 7.63
N LYS A 93 -11.24 3.59 8.29
CA LYS A 93 -12.06 3.76 9.49
C LYS A 93 -13.48 3.25 9.28
N LYS A 94 -14.16 3.76 8.27
CA LYS A 94 -15.53 3.34 7.94
C LYS A 94 -15.64 1.85 7.62
N THR A 95 -14.61 1.25 7.02
CA THR A 95 -14.62 -0.18 6.72
C THR A 95 -14.44 -1.00 7.99
N LEU A 96 -13.50 -0.63 8.86
CA LEU A 96 -13.24 -1.37 10.10
C LEU A 96 -14.32 -1.16 11.16
N GLU A 97 -15.05 -0.04 11.16
CA GLU A 97 -16.23 0.18 12.03
C GLU A 97 -17.37 -0.81 11.76
N THR A 98 -17.40 -1.44 10.57
CA THR A 98 -18.39 -2.49 10.27
C THR A 98 -17.95 -3.88 10.73
N LEU A 99 -16.72 -4.03 11.20
CA LEU A 99 -16.16 -5.29 11.66
C LEU A 99 -16.70 -5.60 13.07
N THR A 100 -17.33 -6.75 13.26
CA THR A 100 -17.84 -7.19 14.56
C THR A 100 -16.98 -8.27 15.21
N VAL A 101 -16.13 -8.95 14.43
CA VAL A 101 -15.19 -9.94 14.94
C VAL A 101 -13.88 -9.28 15.41
N PRO A 102 -13.26 -9.80 16.49
CA PRO A 102 -12.05 -9.18 17.04
C PRO A 102 -10.84 -9.40 16.14
N LEU A 103 -9.99 -8.36 16.05
CA LEU A 103 -8.66 -8.46 15.40
C LEU A 103 -7.57 -8.98 16.37
N LYS A 104 -7.87 -9.15 17.64
CA LYS A 104 -6.89 -9.41 18.72
C LYS A 104 -5.93 -10.57 18.45
N ASP A 105 -6.41 -11.62 17.78
CA ASP A 105 -5.62 -12.82 17.50
C ASP A 105 -5.08 -12.85 16.07
N LYS A 106 -5.19 -11.73 15.35
CA LYS A 106 -4.73 -11.60 13.97
C LYS A 106 -3.39 -10.89 13.90
N PHE A 107 -2.65 -11.14 12.83
CA PHE A 107 -1.56 -10.29 12.41
C PHE A 107 -2.08 -9.33 11.33
N VAL A 108 -1.91 -8.03 11.54
CA VAL A 108 -2.45 -7.03 10.61
C VAL A 108 -1.30 -6.35 9.85
N ILE A 109 -1.39 -6.34 8.53
CA ILE A 109 -0.41 -5.74 7.63
C ILE A 109 -1.04 -4.54 6.94
N SER A 110 -0.43 -3.37 7.11
CA SER A 110 -0.78 -2.19 6.33
C SER A 110 -0.03 -2.20 4.99
N ALA A 111 -0.78 -2.14 3.89
CA ALA A 111 -0.26 -1.81 2.56
C ALA A 111 -0.79 -0.43 2.10
N ILE A 112 -1.28 0.38 3.05
CA ILE A 112 -1.87 1.70 2.83
C ILE A 112 -0.75 2.74 2.90
N LYS A 113 -0.76 3.69 1.96
CA LYS A 113 0.22 4.77 1.89
C LYS A 113 -0.45 6.11 2.20
N GLY A 114 -0.69 6.38 3.48
CA GLY A 114 -1.35 7.62 3.92
C GLY A 114 -1.73 7.58 5.40
N ILE A 115 -2.21 8.70 5.92
CA ILE A 115 -2.74 8.84 7.28
C ILE A 115 -4.23 8.49 7.32
N VAL A 116 -4.73 8.11 8.49
CA VAL A 116 -6.16 7.96 8.76
C VAL A 116 -6.72 9.37 8.97
N PRO A 117 -7.65 9.84 8.11
CA PRO A 117 -8.29 11.16 8.29
C PRO A 117 -9.00 11.24 9.64
N ASP A 118 -9.16 12.44 10.16
CA ASP A 118 -9.77 12.78 11.45
C ASP A 118 -8.93 12.39 12.67
N ASP A 119 -8.26 11.26 12.66
CA ASP A 119 -7.37 10.81 13.75
C ASP A 119 -5.93 11.37 13.56
N TYR A 120 -5.57 11.74 12.33
CA TYR A 120 -4.22 12.23 11.96
C TYR A 120 -3.07 11.31 12.35
N THR A 121 -3.37 10.02 12.53
CA THR A 121 -2.42 8.96 12.88
C THR A 121 -2.03 8.14 11.66
N THR A 122 -0.92 7.43 11.76
CA THR A 122 -0.59 6.39 10.78
C THR A 122 -1.55 5.21 10.90
N VAL A 123 -1.58 4.34 9.89
CA VAL A 123 -2.48 3.17 9.93
C VAL A 123 -2.09 2.21 11.05
N VAL A 124 -0.79 2.02 11.28
CA VAL A 124 -0.29 1.13 12.33
C VAL A 124 -0.65 1.67 13.73
N GLU A 125 -0.46 2.97 13.96
CA GLU A 125 -0.88 3.63 15.20
C GLU A 125 -2.40 3.53 15.39
N TYR A 126 -3.19 3.81 14.35
CA TYR A 126 -4.64 3.70 14.42
C TYR A 126 -5.11 2.29 14.83
N ILE A 127 -4.53 1.25 14.22
CA ILE A 127 -4.89 -0.14 14.57
C ILE A 127 -4.44 -0.48 15.99
N HIS A 128 -3.27 -0.01 16.42
CA HIS A 128 -2.80 -0.17 17.79
C HIS A 128 -3.77 0.44 18.80
N ASP A 129 -4.12 1.71 18.60
CA ASP A 129 -4.90 2.50 19.57
C ASP A 129 -6.38 2.09 19.64
N HIS A 130 -6.99 1.81 18.48
CA HIS A 130 -8.43 1.54 18.41
C HIS A 130 -8.79 0.05 18.52
N TYR A 131 -7.89 -0.85 18.15
CA TYR A 131 -8.15 -2.30 18.17
C TYR A 131 -7.30 -3.07 19.18
N GLY A 132 -6.40 -2.38 19.90
CA GLY A 132 -5.62 -2.95 20.99
C GLY A 132 -4.56 -3.97 20.55
N LEU A 133 -4.15 -3.95 19.28
CA LEU A 133 -3.08 -4.82 18.79
C LEU A 133 -1.72 -4.28 19.25
N SER A 134 -0.85 -5.17 19.68
CA SER A 134 0.53 -4.78 19.96
C SER A 134 1.30 -4.56 18.65
N PHE A 135 2.32 -3.69 18.66
CA PHE A 135 3.18 -3.49 17.48
C PHE A 135 3.88 -4.78 17.00
N LYS A 136 3.96 -5.82 17.84
CA LYS A 136 4.45 -7.15 17.44
C LYS A 136 3.47 -7.92 16.55
N GLN A 137 2.21 -7.48 16.46
CA GLN A 137 1.16 -8.04 15.60
C GLN A 137 0.90 -7.18 14.35
N LEU A 138 1.70 -6.14 14.16
CA LEU A 138 1.55 -5.19 13.08
C LEU A 138 2.73 -5.25 12.13
N GLY A 139 2.44 -5.10 10.85
CA GLY A 139 3.45 -5.02 9.81
C GLY A 139 3.06 -4.05 8.70
N ILE A 140 4.02 -3.75 7.84
CA ILE A 140 3.83 -2.90 6.67
C ILE A 140 4.41 -3.59 5.45
N ILE A 141 3.74 -3.44 4.31
CA ILE A 141 4.27 -3.77 2.99
C ILE A 141 4.32 -2.49 2.16
N THR A 142 5.51 -2.13 1.72
CA THR A 142 5.77 -0.91 0.95
C THR A 142 6.94 -1.11 -0.02
N GLY A 143 7.40 -0.04 -0.65
CA GLY A 143 8.57 -0.04 -1.53
C GLY A 143 8.26 0.50 -2.92
N PRO A 144 9.29 0.67 -3.77
CA PRO A 144 9.15 1.15 -5.14
C PRO A 144 8.45 0.09 -6.02
N SER A 145 7.12 0.13 -6.02
CA SER A 145 6.27 -0.88 -6.68
C SER A 145 4.93 -0.25 -7.07
N HIS A 146 4.80 0.15 -8.34
CA HIS A 146 3.50 0.54 -8.88
C HIS A 146 2.67 -0.70 -9.22
N ALA A 147 1.38 -0.64 -8.93
CA ALA A 147 0.46 -1.76 -9.14
C ALA A 147 0.43 -2.21 -10.61
N GLU A 148 0.50 -1.27 -11.53
CA GLU A 148 0.52 -1.47 -12.97
C GLU A 148 1.76 -2.29 -13.37
N GLU A 149 2.95 -1.94 -12.87
CA GLU A 149 4.20 -2.65 -13.17
C GLU A 149 4.21 -4.05 -12.53
N VAL A 150 3.74 -4.18 -11.29
CA VAL A 150 3.58 -5.48 -10.62
C VAL A 150 2.63 -6.38 -11.39
N SER A 151 1.52 -5.82 -11.91
CA SER A 151 0.55 -6.59 -12.69
C SER A 151 1.12 -7.13 -14.01
N LEU A 152 2.11 -6.43 -14.58
CA LEU A 152 2.84 -6.80 -15.79
C LEU A 152 4.12 -7.61 -15.49
N GLU A 153 4.29 -8.07 -14.25
CA GLU A 153 5.46 -8.85 -13.81
C GLU A 153 6.81 -8.13 -14.05
N ARG A 154 6.79 -6.79 -13.99
CA ARG A 154 8.01 -6.00 -14.03
C ARG A 154 8.74 -6.13 -12.71
N LEU A 155 10.07 -6.21 -12.79
CA LEU A 155 10.91 -6.28 -11.60
C LEU A 155 10.59 -5.14 -10.63
N SER A 156 10.06 -5.49 -9.48
CA SER A 156 9.61 -4.57 -8.45
C SER A 156 10.21 -4.94 -7.10
N TYR A 157 10.24 -3.99 -6.18
CA TYR A 157 10.86 -4.17 -4.88
C TYR A 157 9.83 -3.93 -3.77
N LEU A 158 9.67 -4.90 -2.89
CA LEU A 158 8.85 -4.77 -1.69
C LEU A 158 9.71 -4.85 -0.44
N THR A 159 9.39 -4.01 0.52
CA THR A 159 9.94 -4.08 1.87
C THR A 159 8.84 -4.57 2.82
N VAL A 160 9.12 -5.66 3.50
CA VAL A 160 8.27 -6.18 4.57
C VAL A 160 8.82 -5.68 5.90
N VAL A 161 7.99 -4.99 6.66
CA VAL A 161 8.36 -4.36 7.91
C VAL A 161 7.59 -5.00 9.04
N CYS A 162 8.29 -5.57 10.02
CA CYS A 162 7.73 -6.09 11.26
C CYS A 162 8.74 -5.88 12.38
N THR A 163 8.29 -5.63 13.59
CA THR A 163 9.19 -5.52 14.75
C THR A 163 9.93 -6.82 15.06
N ASP A 164 9.37 -7.96 14.64
CA ASP A 164 10.00 -9.27 14.71
C ASP A 164 10.51 -9.69 13.31
N PRO A 165 11.84 -9.88 13.14
CA PRO A 165 12.42 -10.29 11.87
C PRO A 165 11.89 -11.65 11.35
N GLU A 166 11.57 -12.61 12.21
CA GLU A 166 11.04 -13.92 11.78
C GLU A 166 9.66 -13.75 11.13
N ASN A 167 8.80 -12.92 11.70
CA ASN A 167 7.51 -12.59 11.10
C ASN A 167 7.69 -11.90 9.74
N SER A 168 8.66 -10.98 9.62
CA SER A 168 8.91 -10.31 8.34
C SER A 168 9.35 -11.30 7.25
N HIS A 169 10.20 -12.28 7.58
CA HIS A 169 10.60 -13.34 6.65
C HIS A 169 9.43 -14.26 6.29
N THR A 170 8.62 -14.69 7.27
CA THR A 170 7.44 -15.54 7.04
C THR A 170 6.45 -14.85 6.09
N ILE A 171 6.19 -13.56 6.30
CA ILE A 171 5.34 -12.75 5.41
C ILE A 171 6.02 -12.59 4.04
N GLY A 172 7.31 -12.30 4.01
CA GLY A 172 8.06 -12.15 2.77
C GLY A 172 7.95 -13.35 1.84
N HIS A 173 8.04 -14.57 2.37
CA HIS A 173 7.87 -15.79 1.58
C HIS A 173 6.52 -15.86 0.85
N LYS A 174 5.47 -15.26 1.39
CA LYS A 174 4.15 -15.20 0.76
C LYS A 174 4.09 -14.23 -0.43
N PHE A 175 5.04 -13.30 -0.52
CA PHE A 175 5.16 -12.29 -1.59
C PHE A 175 6.37 -12.51 -2.51
N ALA A 176 7.15 -13.57 -2.29
CA ALA A 176 8.33 -13.86 -3.10
C ALA A 176 7.93 -14.41 -4.47
N THR A 177 8.33 -13.74 -5.56
CA THR A 177 8.17 -14.21 -6.94
C THR A 177 9.43 -13.92 -7.75
N GLU A 178 9.49 -14.36 -8.99
CA GLU A 178 10.64 -14.07 -9.87
C GLU A 178 10.82 -12.57 -10.13
N TYR A 179 9.70 -11.81 -10.14
CA TYR A 179 9.67 -10.37 -10.43
C TYR A 179 9.53 -9.48 -9.17
N ILE A 180 9.42 -10.06 -7.95
CA ILE A 180 9.40 -9.31 -6.70
C ILE A 180 10.68 -9.59 -5.91
N LYS A 181 11.48 -8.55 -5.70
CA LYS A 181 12.64 -8.59 -4.80
C LYS A 181 12.23 -8.05 -3.43
N LEU A 182 12.57 -8.83 -2.41
CA LEU A 182 12.19 -8.51 -1.02
C LEU A 182 13.36 -7.88 -0.28
N SER A 183 13.03 -6.92 0.57
CA SER A 183 13.88 -6.42 1.65
C SER A 183 13.10 -6.42 2.95
N TYR A 184 13.80 -6.35 4.07
CA TYR A 184 13.21 -6.47 5.40
C TYR A 184 13.67 -5.32 6.28
N SER A 185 12.79 -4.87 7.17
CA SER A 185 13.08 -3.81 8.13
C SER A 185 12.29 -4.03 9.42
N THR A 186 12.78 -3.48 10.51
CA THR A 186 12.06 -3.41 11.79
C THR A 186 11.52 -2.01 12.10
N ASP A 187 11.81 -1.02 11.24
CA ASP A 187 11.44 0.37 11.45
C ASP A 187 10.01 0.66 10.96
N LEU A 188 9.01 0.29 11.77
CA LEU A 188 7.61 0.54 11.47
C LEU A 188 7.31 2.03 11.29
N TYR A 189 7.71 2.85 12.26
CA TYR A 189 7.42 4.29 12.25
C TYR A 189 8.10 5.01 11.10
N GLY A 190 9.41 4.83 10.95
CA GLY A 190 10.16 5.54 9.93
C GLY A 190 9.69 5.23 8.53
N ILE A 191 9.40 3.97 8.23
CA ILE A 191 8.93 3.56 6.91
C ILE A 191 7.50 4.02 6.65
N GLU A 192 6.61 3.97 7.64
CA GLU A 192 5.23 4.43 7.45
C GLU A 192 5.18 5.94 7.19
N TYR A 193 5.90 6.75 7.98
CA TYR A 193 6.00 8.19 7.75
C TYR A 193 6.70 8.52 6.41
N ALA A 194 7.72 7.77 6.02
CA ALA A 194 8.35 7.95 4.71
C ALA A 194 7.35 7.74 3.57
N THR A 195 6.45 6.75 3.67
CA THR A 195 5.41 6.51 2.66
C THR A 195 4.35 7.61 2.59
N ILE A 196 4.15 8.35 3.66
CA ILE A 196 3.27 9.53 3.70
C ILE A 196 3.98 10.73 3.06
N LEU A 197 5.18 11.05 3.54
CA LEU A 197 5.96 12.21 3.11
C LEU A 197 6.27 12.18 1.61
N LYS A 198 6.66 11.04 1.06
CA LYS A 198 6.93 10.91 -0.39
C LYS A 198 5.76 11.34 -1.26
N ASN A 199 4.52 11.14 -0.80
CA ASN A 199 3.33 11.52 -1.55
C ASN A 199 3.19 13.04 -1.61
N ILE A 200 3.54 13.74 -0.53
CA ILE A 200 3.57 15.21 -0.48
C ILE A 200 4.64 15.74 -1.44
N TYR A 201 5.83 15.17 -1.39
CA TYR A 201 6.93 15.56 -2.28
C TYR A 201 6.62 15.28 -3.75
N ALA A 202 5.93 14.19 -4.04
CA ALA A 202 5.50 13.89 -5.42
C ALA A 202 4.53 14.93 -5.98
N VAL A 203 3.61 15.47 -5.14
CA VAL A 203 2.74 16.60 -5.54
C VAL A 203 3.60 17.82 -5.87
N ALA A 204 4.55 18.19 -4.99
CA ALA A 204 5.44 19.33 -5.22
C ALA A 204 6.27 19.18 -6.51
N VAL A 205 6.84 17.99 -6.75
CA VAL A 205 7.57 17.69 -8.00
C VAL A 205 6.64 17.80 -9.22
N GLY A 206 5.42 17.27 -9.13
CA GLY A 206 4.42 17.42 -10.18
C GLY A 206 4.10 18.89 -10.49
N MET A 207 3.89 19.71 -9.45
CA MET A 207 3.66 21.16 -9.61
C MET A 207 4.84 21.84 -10.30
N ALA A 208 6.06 21.51 -9.92
CA ALA A 208 7.26 22.07 -10.56
C ALA A 208 7.33 21.69 -12.06
N VAL A 209 7.01 20.45 -12.41
CA VAL A 209 6.95 20.02 -13.82
C VAL A 209 5.88 20.80 -14.58
N GLY A 210 4.68 20.95 -14.00
CA GLY A 210 3.58 21.71 -14.62
C GLY A 210 3.89 23.19 -14.82
N LEU A 211 4.71 23.77 -13.95
CA LEU A 211 5.21 25.15 -14.06
C LEU A 211 6.37 25.30 -15.07
N GLY A 212 6.84 24.19 -15.68
CA GLY A 212 7.90 24.21 -16.69
C GLY A 212 9.34 24.20 -16.13
N TYR A 213 9.55 23.84 -14.87
CA TYR A 213 10.89 23.66 -14.33
C TYR A 213 11.56 22.43 -14.95
N GLY A 214 12.84 22.56 -15.29
CA GLY A 214 13.62 21.51 -15.92
C GLY A 214 14.28 20.53 -14.94
N ASP A 215 14.94 19.50 -15.48
CA ASP A 215 15.50 18.37 -14.71
C ASP A 215 16.52 18.80 -13.65
N ASN A 216 17.31 19.87 -13.90
CA ASN A 216 18.26 20.38 -12.90
C ASN A 216 17.53 20.82 -11.61
N PHE A 217 16.43 21.53 -11.74
CA PHE A 217 15.62 21.95 -10.59
C PHE A 217 14.97 20.75 -9.92
N LEU A 218 14.39 19.83 -10.70
CA LEU A 218 13.74 18.63 -10.16
C LEU A 218 14.70 17.74 -9.37
N ALA A 219 15.93 17.56 -9.86
CA ALA A 219 16.96 16.83 -9.15
C ALA A 219 17.27 17.43 -7.78
N VAL A 220 17.39 18.76 -7.70
CA VAL A 220 17.63 19.48 -6.44
C VAL A 220 16.39 19.39 -5.52
N LEU A 221 15.19 19.57 -6.05
CA LEU A 221 13.94 19.47 -5.28
C LEU A 221 13.79 18.10 -4.65
N ILE A 222 14.01 17.01 -5.40
CA ILE A 222 13.91 15.63 -4.89
C ILE A 222 15.02 15.34 -3.87
N SER A 223 16.23 15.82 -4.14
CA SER A 223 17.36 15.68 -3.20
C SER A 223 17.06 16.38 -1.86
N ASN A 224 16.52 17.60 -1.90
CA ASN A 224 16.11 18.33 -0.71
C ASN A 224 14.96 17.64 0.01
N SER A 225 14.01 17.07 -0.73
CA SER A 225 12.90 16.26 -0.17
C SER A 225 13.42 15.04 0.59
N ALA A 226 14.42 14.35 0.05
CA ALA A 226 15.06 13.22 0.74
C ALA A 226 15.77 13.65 2.03
N MET A 227 16.47 14.80 2.01
CA MET A 227 17.12 15.36 3.20
C MET A 227 16.09 15.82 4.25
N GLU A 228 14.99 16.43 3.83
CA GLU A 228 13.89 16.84 4.71
C GLU A 228 13.23 15.63 5.37
N MET A 229 12.92 14.58 4.59
CA MET A 229 12.40 13.31 5.12
C MET A 229 13.36 12.73 6.19
N ALA A 230 14.64 12.63 5.89
CA ALA A 230 15.63 12.10 6.83
C ALA A 230 15.71 12.93 8.12
N ARG A 231 15.64 14.27 8.02
CA ARG A 231 15.62 15.18 9.16
C ARG A 231 14.36 15.03 9.97
N PHE A 232 13.18 15.01 9.32
CA PHE A 232 11.90 14.81 10.00
C PHE A 232 11.89 13.51 10.81
N LEU A 233 12.32 12.40 10.21
CA LEU A 233 12.34 11.10 10.88
C LEU A 233 13.32 11.08 12.07
N ARG A 234 14.47 11.73 11.95
CA ARG A 234 15.45 11.82 13.04
C ARG A 234 14.93 12.61 14.23
N GLU A 235 14.21 13.71 13.98
CA GLU A 235 13.70 14.59 15.05
C GLU A 235 12.42 14.03 15.70
N SER A 236 11.54 13.38 14.90
CA SER A 236 10.24 12.88 15.39
C SER A 236 10.34 11.49 16.01
N TYR A 237 11.18 10.63 15.44
CA TYR A 237 11.34 9.22 15.86
C TYR A 237 12.83 8.85 15.80
N PRO A 238 13.63 9.25 16.78
CA PRO A 238 15.07 8.99 16.81
C PRO A 238 15.37 7.49 16.76
N ASP A 239 16.05 7.06 15.71
CA ASP A 239 16.53 5.70 15.50
C ASP A 239 17.65 5.69 14.46
N GLN A 240 18.47 4.64 14.43
CA GLN A 240 19.48 4.46 13.39
C GLN A 240 18.82 3.94 12.12
N ARG A 241 18.71 4.78 11.09
CA ARG A 241 18.06 4.49 9.81
C ARG A 241 19.00 4.66 8.64
N GLU A 242 18.95 3.70 7.72
CA GLU A 242 19.54 3.85 6.40
C GLU A 242 18.49 4.45 5.43
N THR A 243 18.34 5.77 5.48
CA THR A 243 17.34 6.49 4.67
C THR A 243 17.60 6.44 3.16
N ARG A 244 18.74 5.89 2.71
CA ARG A 244 19.05 5.62 1.30
C ARG A 244 18.47 4.27 0.83
N ALA A 245 17.99 3.43 1.74
CA ALA A 245 17.40 2.14 1.39
C ALA A 245 16.15 2.30 0.49
N SER A 246 15.78 1.21 -0.20
CA SER A 246 14.70 1.21 -1.20
C SER A 246 13.34 1.65 -0.65
N ALA A 247 13.03 1.34 0.62
CA ALA A 247 11.78 1.74 1.27
C ALA A 247 11.66 3.26 1.52
N TYR A 248 12.77 3.98 1.56
CA TYR A 248 12.83 5.43 1.73
C TYR A 248 13.13 6.13 0.41
N LEU A 249 14.41 6.20 0.03
CA LEU A 249 14.85 6.93 -1.16
C LEU A 249 14.33 6.30 -2.44
N GLY A 250 14.33 4.98 -2.56
CA GLY A 250 13.83 4.30 -3.76
C GLY A 250 12.36 4.56 -4.00
N ASP A 251 11.53 4.47 -2.95
CA ASP A 251 10.08 4.71 -3.03
C ASP A 251 9.76 6.20 -3.25
N LEU A 252 10.57 7.13 -2.70
CA LEU A 252 10.49 8.55 -3.02
C LEU A 252 10.77 8.80 -4.50
N LEU A 253 11.89 8.28 -5.02
CA LEU A 253 12.30 8.48 -6.40
C LEU A 253 11.24 7.99 -7.39
N VAL A 254 10.79 6.73 -7.25
CA VAL A 254 9.78 6.18 -8.15
C VAL A 254 8.48 6.97 -8.08
N THR A 255 8.07 7.46 -6.91
CA THR A 255 6.85 8.26 -6.75
C THR A 255 6.98 9.64 -7.41
N CYS A 256 8.18 10.23 -7.42
CA CYS A 256 8.44 11.54 -8.03
C CYS A 256 8.63 11.46 -9.56
N TYR A 257 9.16 10.37 -10.09
CA TYR A 257 9.46 10.26 -11.53
C TYR A 257 8.40 9.52 -12.34
N SER A 258 7.71 8.54 -11.75
CA SER A 258 6.82 7.66 -12.48
C SER A 258 5.57 8.37 -13.00
N VAL A 259 5.20 8.02 -14.22
CA VAL A 259 3.93 8.44 -14.85
C VAL A 259 2.70 7.82 -14.16
N TYR A 260 2.88 6.71 -13.47
CA TYR A 260 1.82 6.03 -12.68
C TYR A 260 1.57 6.71 -11.34
N SER A 261 2.44 7.65 -10.91
CA SER A 261 2.25 8.37 -9.65
C SER A 261 1.08 9.34 -9.72
N ARG A 262 -0.02 8.99 -9.07
CA ARG A 262 -1.23 9.83 -9.01
C ARG A 262 -0.97 11.16 -8.30
N ASN A 263 -0.13 11.16 -7.25
CA ASN A 263 0.23 12.37 -6.53
C ASN A 263 1.06 13.32 -7.42
N ARG A 264 2.01 12.78 -8.19
CA ARG A 264 2.76 13.56 -9.18
C ARG A 264 1.82 14.13 -10.26
N LYS A 265 0.87 13.33 -10.74
CA LYS A 265 -0.12 13.76 -11.74
C LYS A 265 -1.05 14.86 -11.20
N LEU A 266 -1.49 14.74 -9.94
CA LEU A 266 -2.22 15.81 -9.25
C LEU A 266 -1.43 17.12 -9.26
N GLY A 267 -0.17 17.06 -8.84
CA GLY A 267 0.72 18.24 -8.86
C GLY A 267 0.88 18.82 -10.25
N LEU A 268 1.07 17.98 -11.27
CA LEU A 268 1.20 18.41 -12.67
C LEU A 268 -0.02 19.21 -13.15
N LEU A 269 -1.22 18.74 -12.89
CA LEU A 269 -2.47 19.41 -13.24
C LEU A 269 -2.59 20.78 -12.53
N ILE A 270 -2.27 20.82 -11.24
CA ILE A 270 -2.27 22.06 -10.47
C ILE A 270 -1.21 23.04 -11.02
N GLY A 271 -0.01 22.55 -11.35
CA GLY A 271 1.07 23.35 -11.96
C GLY A 271 0.69 23.93 -13.33
N HIS A 272 -0.16 23.25 -14.08
CA HIS A 272 -0.75 23.74 -15.33
C HIS A 272 -1.91 24.74 -15.11
N GLY A 273 -2.26 25.05 -13.86
CA GLY A 273 -3.29 26.04 -13.53
C GLY A 273 -4.68 25.47 -13.26
N CYS A 274 -4.83 24.12 -13.19
CA CYS A 274 -6.08 23.52 -12.75
C CYS A 274 -6.36 23.85 -11.28
N THR A 275 -7.62 24.05 -10.92
CA THR A 275 -7.99 24.05 -9.51
C THR A 275 -7.79 22.67 -8.90
N VAL A 276 -7.59 22.60 -7.59
CA VAL A 276 -7.46 21.31 -6.89
C VAL A 276 -8.68 20.42 -7.15
N ARG A 277 -9.87 21.02 -7.19
CA ARG A 277 -11.13 20.30 -7.44
C ARG A 277 -11.14 19.69 -8.85
N ASP A 278 -10.86 20.48 -9.87
CA ASP A 278 -10.88 20.00 -11.26
C ASP A 278 -9.81 18.91 -11.48
N ALA A 279 -8.63 19.09 -10.88
CA ALA A 279 -7.56 18.10 -10.94
C ALA A 279 -7.93 16.76 -10.26
N LEU A 280 -8.65 16.81 -9.13
CA LEU A 280 -9.16 15.61 -8.45
C LEU A 280 -10.26 14.94 -9.26
N ASP A 281 -11.16 15.71 -9.86
CA ASP A 281 -12.23 15.20 -10.72
C ASP A 281 -11.64 14.50 -11.96
N GLU A 282 -10.65 15.11 -12.62
CA GLU A 282 -9.93 14.49 -13.74
C GLU A 282 -9.24 13.17 -13.34
N LEU A 283 -8.56 13.15 -12.19
CA LEU A 283 -7.93 11.93 -11.68
C LEU A 283 -8.95 10.83 -11.34
N SER A 284 -10.17 11.19 -10.99
CA SER A 284 -11.26 10.23 -10.72
C SER A 284 -11.80 9.62 -12.02
N LEU A 285 -11.90 10.41 -13.09
CA LEU A 285 -12.36 9.98 -14.41
C LEU A 285 -11.37 8.99 -15.08
N ILE A 286 -10.07 9.16 -14.85
CA ILE A 286 -9.04 8.28 -15.42
C ILE A 286 -9.20 6.84 -14.92
N HIS A 287 -9.72 6.62 -13.71
CA HIS A 287 -10.02 5.29 -13.22
C HIS A 287 -11.19 4.59 -13.92
N ILE A 288 -12.03 5.35 -14.61
CA ILE A 288 -13.19 4.79 -15.34
C ILE A 288 -12.82 4.46 -16.78
N SER A 289 -11.75 5.04 -17.30
CA SER A 289 -11.37 5.00 -18.71
C SER A 289 -10.10 4.21 -19.03
N GLU A 290 -9.40 3.63 -18.06
CA GLU A 290 -8.28 2.74 -18.38
C GLU A 290 -8.83 1.37 -18.83
N PRO A 291 -8.44 0.91 -20.05
CA PRO A 291 -8.93 -0.33 -20.65
C PRO A 291 -8.43 -1.59 -19.95
#